data_bf80cbcba3b260a329629406f9b68525
#
_entry.id   bf80cbcba3b260a329629406f9b68525
#
_cell.length_a   1.000
_cell.length_b   1.000
_cell.length_c   1.000
_cell.angle_alpha   90.00
_cell.angle_beta   90.00
_cell.angle_gamma   90.00
#
_symmetry.space_group_name_H-M   'P 1'
#
loop_
_entity.id
_entity.type
_entity.pdbx_description
1 polymer ?
#
loop_
_entity_poly.entity_id
_entity_poly.type
_entity_poly.pdbx_seq_one_letter_code
_entity_poly.pdbx_strand_id
1 'polypeptide(L)'
;MKKNINYYQHFADSHNHWKFKLLRSKLGWSGEGRFWALNNMIAASDGCTIDLNRKNLKASVMLDLGLSVDEFDEFIKILSDECELILNLDGIITTEIVRDNLREVMKERERARLNKKHHKPQSDN
;
A
#
# COMPACT_ATOMS: atom_id res chain seq x y z
N MET A 1 -16.19 -10.54 -1.37
CA MET A 1 -15.77 -9.14 -1.59
C MET A 1 -14.25 -9.07 -1.65
N LYS A 2 -13.72 -8.41 -2.65
CA LYS A 2 -12.28 -8.24 -2.74
C LYS A 2 -11.77 -7.35 -1.62
N LYS A 3 -10.66 -7.74 -1.02
CA LYS A 3 -10.00 -6.96 0.03
C LYS A 3 -8.81 -6.19 -0.51
N ASN A 4 -9.00 -5.63 -1.69
CA ASN A 4 -8.03 -4.73 -2.30
C ASN A 4 -8.74 -3.48 -2.78
N ILE A 5 -7.98 -2.51 -3.24
CA ILE A 5 -8.52 -1.29 -3.83
C ILE A 5 -8.01 -1.17 -5.25
N ASN A 6 -8.86 -0.67 -6.15
CA ASN A 6 -8.49 -0.49 -7.55
C ASN A 6 -7.72 0.80 -7.78
N TYR A 7 -7.86 1.75 -6.87
CA TYR A 7 -7.11 2.99 -6.89
C TYR A 7 -6.93 3.49 -5.46
N TYR A 8 -5.99 4.38 -5.26
CA TYR A 8 -5.78 5.04 -3.99
C TYR A 8 -5.60 6.54 -4.24
N GLN A 9 -5.82 7.32 -3.18
CA GLN A 9 -5.72 8.76 -3.28
C GLN A 9 -4.26 9.19 -3.31
N HIS A 10 -3.90 10.01 -4.30
CA HIS A 10 -2.57 10.56 -4.44
C HIS A 10 -2.68 12.08 -4.41
N PHE A 11 -2.32 12.68 -3.29
CA PHE A 11 -2.44 14.12 -3.11
C PHE A 11 -1.41 14.86 -3.94
N ALA A 12 -1.82 15.98 -4.52
CA ALA A 12 -0.96 16.77 -5.40
C ALA A 12 0.31 17.27 -4.70
N ASP A 13 0.28 17.44 -3.41
CA ASP A 13 1.41 17.93 -2.62
C ASP A 13 2.19 16.82 -1.91
N SER A 14 1.92 15.55 -2.21
CA SER A 14 2.63 14.42 -1.58
C SER A 14 4.14 14.55 -1.68
N HIS A 15 4.63 14.99 -2.85
CA HIS A 15 6.07 15.10 -3.07
C HIS A 15 6.75 16.12 -2.15
N ASN A 16 5.98 17.02 -1.51
CA ASN A 16 6.51 18.00 -0.57
C ASN A 16 6.50 17.50 0.88
N HIS A 17 5.87 16.37 1.14
CA HIS A 17 5.87 15.79 2.49
C HIS A 17 7.29 15.39 2.87
N TRP A 18 7.67 15.58 4.15
CA TRP A 18 9.02 15.31 4.62
C TRP A 18 9.48 13.87 4.32
N LYS A 19 8.58 12.92 4.36
CA LYS A 19 8.89 11.52 4.08
C LYS A 19 9.40 11.32 2.66
N PHE A 20 8.76 11.98 1.70
CA PHE A 20 9.16 11.88 0.30
C PHE A 20 10.42 12.69 0.00
N LYS A 21 10.59 13.83 0.68
CA LYS A 21 11.83 14.59 0.57
C LYS A 21 13.01 13.77 1.08
N LEU A 22 12.83 13.08 2.21
CA LEU A 22 13.85 12.21 2.76
C LEU A 22 14.14 11.04 1.80
N LEU A 23 13.10 10.42 1.27
CA LEU A 23 13.25 9.33 0.31
C LEU A 23 14.07 9.75 -0.91
N ARG A 24 13.75 10.90 -1.49
CA ARG A 24 14.52 11.42 -2.63
C ARG A 24 15.96 11.74 -2.27
N SER A 25 16.18 12.25 -1.06
CA SER A 25 17.52 12.53 -0.57
C SER A 25 18.38 11.27 -0.50
N LYS A 26 17.78 10.15 -0.11
CA LYS A 26 18.50 8.89 0.06
C LYS A 26 18.58 8.08 -1.21
N LEU A 27 17.52 8.03 -1.99
CA LEU A 27 17.40 7.13 -3.13
C LEU A 27 17.09 7.81 -4.46
N GLY A 28 16.98 9.13 -4.44
CA GLY A 28 16.73 9.90 -5.66
C GLY A 28 15.29 9.77 -6.17
N TRP A 29 15.05 10.35 -7.33
CA TRP A 29 13.74 10.28 -7.97
C TRP A 29 13.37 8.84 -8.39
N SER A 30 14.38 8.03 -8.73
CA SER A 30 14.13 6.63 -9.06
C SER A 30 13.62 5.85 -7.84
N GLY A 31 14.11 6.18 -6.66
CA GLY A 31 13.62 5.58 -5.42
C GLY A 31 12.16 5.92 -5.16
N GLU A 32 11.79 7.17 -5.39
CA GLU A 32 10.38 7.57 -5.24
C GLU A 32 9.50 6.87 -6.28
N GLY A 33 9.97 6.78 -7.52
CA GLY A 33 9.24 6.06 -8.56
C GLY A 33 9.01 4.60 -8.21
N ARG A 34 10.03 3.94 -7.66
CA ARG A 34 9.91 2.56 -7.19
C ARG A 34 8.94 2.44 -6.02
N PHE A 35 8.94 3.42 -5.12
CA PHE A 35 7.96 3.44 -4.04
C PHE A 35 6.53 3.45 -4.58
N TRP A 36 6.24 4.32 -5.55
CA TRP A 36 4.89 4.39 -6.10
C TRP A 36 4.50 3.12 -6.85
N ALA A 37 5.46 2.47 -7.53
CA ALA A 37 5.22 1.18 -8.17
C ALA A 37 4.88 0.12 -7.10
N LEU A 38 5.64 0.08 -6.01
CA LEU A 38 5.38 -0.83 -4.91
C LEU A 38 4.01 -0.57 -4.27
N ASN A 39 3.69 0.70 -4.07
CA ASN A 39 2.41 1.12 -3.51
C ASN A 39 1.25 0.62 -4.37
N ASN A 40 1.38 0.70 -5.70
CA ASN A 40 0.38 0.17 -6.63
C ASN A 40 0.23 -1.34 -6.50
N MET A 41 1.34 -2.07 -6.40
CA MET A 41 1.32 -3.52 -6.23
C MET A 41 0.59 -3.91 -4.94
N ILE A 42 0.87 -3.20 -3.86
CA ILE A 42 0.23 -3.45 -2.56
C ILE A 42 -1.27 -3.17 -2.65
N ALA A 43 -1.64 -2.06 -3.26
CA ALA A 43 -3.05 -1.69 -3.41
C ALA A 43 -3.83 -2.74 -4.21
N ALA A 44 -3.18 -3.36 -5.20
CA ALA A 44 -3.80 -4.37 -6.06
C ALA A 44 -3.82 -5.75 -5.42
N SER A 45 -3.08 -5.97 -4.34
CA SER A 45 -2.99 -7.27 -3.68
C SER A 45 -4.20 -7.51 -2.78
N ASP A 46 -4.58 -8.77 -2.63
CA ASP A 46 -5.65 -9.13 -1.71
C ASP A 46 -5.25 -8.76 -0.28
N GLY A 47 -6.15 -8.08 0.42
CA GLY A 47 -5.88 -7.59 1.76
C GLY A 47 -4.95 -6.37 1.81
N CYS A 48 -4.51 -5.89 0.65
CA CYS A 48 -3.61 -4.74 0.53
C CYS A 48 -2.31 -4.93 1.31
N THR A 49 -1.76 -6.14 1.22
CA THR A 49 -0.46 -6.49 1.80
C THR A 49 0.32 -7.37 0.84
N ILE A 50 1.64 -7.39 1.02
CA ILE A 50 2.52 -8.34 0.31
C ILE A 50 3.34 -9.08 1.36
N ASP A 51 3.32 -10.40 1.29
CA ASP A 51 4.09 -11.25 2.21
C ASP A 51 5.45 -11.56 1.59
N LEU A 52 6.48 -10.86 2.04
CA LEU A 52 7.84 -11.01 1.53
C LEU A 52 8.51 -12.31 2.01
N ASN A 53 7.86 -13.05 2.91
CA ASN A 53 8.36 -14.37 3.32
C ASN A 53 8.11 -15.42 2.24
N ARG A 54 7.22 -15.14 1.31
CA ARG A 54 6.97 -16.00 0.16
C ARG A 54 8.03 -15.71 -0.89
N LYS A 55 8.97 -16.64 -1.05
CA LYS A 55 10.16 -16.43 -1.91
C LYS A 55 9.83 -16.03 -3.34
N ASN A 56 8.87 -16.72 -3.94
CA ASN A 56 8.52 -16.44 -5.34
C ASN A 56 7.85 -15.08 -5.49
N LEU A 57 7.04 -14.70 -4.51
CA LEU A 57 6.38 -13.39 -4.53
C LEU A 57 7.41 -12.28 -4.34
N LYS A 58 8.32 -12.44 -3.39
CA LYS A 58 9.41 -11.48 -3.19
C LYS A 58 10.24 -11.32 -4.45
N ALA A 59 10.61 -12.43 -5.08
CA ALA A 59 11.39 -12.40 -6.32
C ALA A 59 10.67 -11.66 -7.44
N SER A 60 9.36 -11.87 -7.55
CA SER A 60 8.54 -11.18 -8.55
C SER A 60 8.52 -9.67 -8.33
N VAL A 61 8.36 -9.25 -7.09
CA VAL A 61 8.36 -7.82 -6.74
C VAL A 61 9.73 -7.20 -7.04
N MET A 62 10.80 -7.88 -6.65
CA MET A 62 12.16 -7.41 -6.92
C MET A 62 12.40 -7.25 -8.42
N LEU A 63 11.94 -8.20 -9.20
CA LEU A 63 12.11 -8.16 -10.66
C LEU A 63 11.36 -6.97 -11.26
N ASP A 64 10.13 -6.75 -10.82
CA ASP A 64 9.32 -5.63 -11.30
C ASP A 64 9.96 -4.28 -10.95
N LEU A 65 10.61 -4.19 -9.80
CA LEU A 65 11.26 -2.96 -9.37
C LEU A 65 12.68 -2.81 -9.92
N GLY A 66 13.22 -3.87 -10.54
CA GLY A 66 14.56 -3.84 -11.09
C GLY A 66 15.65 -3.80 -10.03
N LEU A 67 15.45 -4.45 -8.90
CA LEU A 67 16.38 -4.45 -7.78
C LEU A 67 16.93 -5.85 -7.51
N SER A 68 18.21 -5.92 -7.15
CA SER A 68 18.81 -7.16 -6.62
C SER A 68 18.28 -7.41 -5.20
N VAL A 69 18.60 -8.58 -4.65
CA VAL A 69 18.19 -8.92 -3.28
C VAL A 69 18.69 -7.89 -2.28
N ASP A 70 19.97 -7.56 -2.34
CA ASP A 70 20.57 -6.61 -1.41
C ASP A 70 19.99 -5.21 -1.57
N GLU A 71 19.82 -4.78 -2.81
CA GLU A 71 19.19 -3.49 -3.10
C GLU A 71 17.76 -3.43 -2.61
N PHE A 72 17.02 -4.50 -2.81
CA PHE A 72 15.63 -4.56 -2.37
C PHE A 72 15.51 -4.53 -0.85
N ASP A 73 16.33 -5.32 -0.16
CA ASP A 73 16.31 -5.36 1.30
C ASP A 73 16.65 -3.99 1.88
N GLU A 74 17.62 -3.29 1.30
CA GLU A 74 17.98 -1.94 1.71
C GLU A 74 16.85 -0.95 1.40
N PHE A 75 16.23 -1.08 0.24
CA PHE A 75 15.09 -0.24 -0.16
C PHE A 75 13.94 -0.35 0.85
N ILE A 76 13.54 -1.57 1.20
CA ILE A 76 12.49 -1.82 2.17
C ILE A 76 12.87 -1.26 3.54
N LYS A 77 14.11 -1.44 3.95
CA LYS A 77 14.60 -0.93 5.22
C LYS A 77 14.54 0.60 5.29
N ILE A 78 14.97 1.27 4.24
CA ILE A 78 14.91 2.74 4.17
C ILE A 78 13.47 3.22 4.23
N LEU A 79 12.57 2.57 3.48
CA LEU A 79 11.17 2.94 3.47
C LEU A 79 10.49 2.73 4.82
N SER A 80 10.84 1.68 5.54
CA SER A 80 10.18 1.38 6.82
C SER A 80 10.83 2.11 8.00
N ASP A 81 12.16 2.05 8.10
CA ASP A 81 12.85 2.53 9.29
C ASP A 81 13.17 4.02 9.26
N GLU A 82 13.44 4.56 8.08
CA GLU A 82 13.88 5.95 7.96
C GLU A 82 12.78 6.88 7.44
N CYS A 83 12.07 6.47 6.40
CA CYS A 83 11.04 7.32 5.79
C CYS A 83 9.66 7.11 6.39
N GLU A 84 9.45 6.04 7.12
CA GLU A 84 8.15 5.70 7.74
C GLU A 84 7.01 5.67 6.73
N LEU A 85 7.31 5.19 5.52
CA LEU A 85 6.32 5.08 4.45
C LEU A 85 5.72 3.69 4.35
N ILE A 86 6.39 2.67 4.90
CA ILE A 86 5.93 1.28 4.89
C ILE A 86 5.78 0.77 6.31
N LEU A 87 4.78 -0.06 6.51
CA LEU A 87 4.60 -0.86 7.71
C LEU A 87 5.07 -2.26 7.38
N ASN A 88 5.99 -2.78 8.17
CA ASN A 88 6.55 -4.13 7.98
C ASN A 88 6.37 -4.92 9.26
N LEU A 89 5.49 -5.92 9.21
CA LEU A 89 5.25 -6.84 10.32
C LEU A 89 5.74 -8.22 9.92
N ASP A 90 6.95 -8.54 10.34
CA ASP A 90 7.57 -9.84 10.10
C ASP A 90 7.57 -10.22 8.61
N GLY A 91 7.87 -9.27 7.75
CA GLY A 91 7.95 -9.49 6.31
C GLY A 91 6.66 -9.26 5.55
N ILE A 92 5.56 -9.02 6.24
CA ILE A 92 4.30 -8.68 5.60
C ILE A 92 4.21 -7.16 5.56
N ILE A 93 4.19 -6.59 4.34
CA ILE A 93 4.29 -5.15 4.16
C ILE A 93 3.02 -4.55 3.60
N THR A 94 2.75 -3.32 4.00
CA THR A 94 1.78 -2.43 3.39
C THR A 94 2.31 -1.01 3.49
N THR A 95 1.74 -0.10 2.73
CA THR A 95 2.07 1.31 2.89
C THR A 95 1.04 1.98 3.78
N GLU A 96 1.46 3.05 4.42
CA GLU A 96 0.55 3.86 5.24
C GLU A 96 -0.59 4.42 4.37
N ILE A 97 -0.25 4.84 3.15
CA ILE A 97 -1.22 5.39 2.19
C ILE A 97 -2.30 4.37 1.86
N VAL A 98 -1.88 3.16 1.47
CA VAL A 98 -2.83 2.09 1.09
C VAL A 98 -3.67 1.69 2.30
N ARG A 99 -3.05 1.53 3.46
CA ARG A 99 -3.77 1.16 4.68
C ARG A 99 -4.87 2.16 5.01
N ASP A 100 -4.56 3.44 4.94
CA ASP A 100 -5.53 4.48 5.30
C ASP A 100 -6.66 4.54 4.28
N ASN A 101 -6.35 4.40 3.01
CA ASN A 101 -7.37 4.35 1.96
C ASN A 101 -8.26 3.11 2.11
N LEU A 102 -7.68 1.97 2.44
CA LEU A 102 -8.45 0.75 2.67
C LEU A 102 -9.43 0.93 3.83
N ARG A 103 -8.98 1.56 4.92
CA ARG A 103 -9.85 1.85 6.06
C ARG A 103 -11.05 2.68 5.65
N GLU A 104 -10.84 3.71 4.86
CA GLU A 104 -11.93 4.56 4.39
C GLU A 104 -12.89 3.79 3.49
N VAL A 105 -12.38 2.99 2.57
CA VAL A 105 -13.20 2.16 1.69
C VAL A 105 -14.04 1.19 2.50
N MET A 106 -13.44 0.54 3.50
CA MET A 106 -14.17 -0.42 4.35
C MET A 106 -15.23 0.28 5.19
N LYS A 107 -14.95 1.48 5.68
CA LYS A 107 -15.93 2.25 6.42
C LYS A 107 -17.15 2.61 5.55
N GLU A 108 -16.90 3.03 4.33
CA GLU A 108 -17.98 3.36 3.40
C GLU A 108 -18.82 2.14 3.04
N ARG A 109 -18.16 1.00 2.82
CA ARG A 109 -18.86 -0.26 2.56
C ARG A 109 -19.73 -0.66 3.73
N GLU A 110 -19.22 -0.48 4.94
CA GLU A 110 -19.99 -0.79 6.15
C GLU A 110 -21.18 0.14 6.31
N ARG A 111 -21.02 1.43 6.07
CA ARG A 111 -22.11 2.39 6.11
C ARG A 111 -23.19 2.03 5.08
N ALA A 112 -22.79 1.72 3.87
CA ALA A 112 -23.71 1.34 2.80
C ALA A 112 -24.48 0.08 3.19
N ARG A 113 -23.80 -0.89 3.78
CA ARG A 113 -24.41 -2.14 4.24
C ARG A 113 -25.44 -1.87 5.33
N LEU A 114 -25.12 -1.03 6.29
CA LEU A 114 -26.02 -0.68 7.38
C LEU A 114 -27.22 0.11 6.89
N ASN A 115 -27.01 1.06 6.01
CA ASN A 115 -28.11 1.84 5.43
C ASN A 115 -29.05 0.94 4.63
N LYS A 116 -28.51 0.05 3.83
CA LYS A 116 -29.29 -0.91 3.06
C LYS A 116 -30.10 -1.81 3.98
N LYS A 117 -29.48 -2.24 5.08
CA LYS A 117 -30.15 -3.08 6.08
C LYS A 117 -31.30 -2.35 6.74
N HIS A 118 -31.15 -1.06 7.01
CA HIS A 118 -32.20 -0.26 7.63
C HIS A 118 -33.40 -0.04 6.71
N HIS A 119 -33.19 0.03 5.42
CA HIS A 119 -34.24 0.24 4.44
C HIS A 119 -34.88 -1.05 3.98
N LYS A 120 -34.28 -2.16 4.25
CA LYS A 120 -34.71 -3.45 3.75
C LYS A 120 -36.04 -3.96 4.27
N PRO A 121 -36.39 -3.78 5.55
CA PRO A 121 -37.59 -4.43 6.10
C PRO A 121 -38.87 -4.16 5.39
N GLN A 122 -38.99 -3.07 4.71
CA GLN A 122 -40.23 -2.70 4.06
C GLN A 122 -40.45 -3.43 2.75
N SER A 123 -39.42 -3.94 2.15
CA SER A 123 -39.53 -4.61 0.88
C SER A 123 -39.55 -6.12 1.00
N ASP A 124 -39.32 -6.67 2.16
CA ASP A 124 -39.20 -8.10 2.36
C ASP A 124 -40.44 -8.79 2.81
N ASN A 125 -41.53 -8.11 2.83
CA ASN A 125 -42.80 -8.68 3.28
C ASN A 125 -43.58 -9.32 2.19
#